data_e44f0fd3ff3a125cb9ef6f2e6499277e
#
_entry.id   e44f0fd3ff3a125cb9ef6f2e6499277e
#
_cell.length_a   1.000
_cell.length_b   1.000
_cell.length_c   1.000
_cell.angle_alpha   90.00
_cell.angle_beta   90.00
_cell.angle_gamma   90.00
#
_symmetry.space_group_name_H-M   'P 1'
#
loop_
_entity.id
_entity.type
_entity.pdbx_description
1 polymer ?
#
loop_
_entity_poly.entity_id
_entity_poly.type
_entity_poly.pdbx_seq_one_letter_code
_entity_poly.pdbx_strand_id
1 'polypeptide(L)'
;MSIENWMWFCAIEFVLCLSPGPSVLLVSSLAITGHRKSALIATLGVLTANAGYFLAAVLGLAAVISVSIDAFNIVKWVGAGYLILIGSKMIIQAFSHPESPLIEPSPLKALSQGFVAQAANPNLIFYFSAILPQFVEPTSSAWIQVLVLGVSSLAIEGLVLYLYARVANAVKQASTPYVRNILNKVGGGMLLGSGILLSMMKKSQNGV
;
A
#
# COMPACT_ATOMS: atom_id res chain seq x y z
N MET A 1 7.22 25.88 4.88
CA MET A 1 7.87 24.91 3.98
C MET A 1 8.31 25.61 2.70
N SER A 2 9.58 25.53 2.33
CA SER A 2 10.10 26.07 1.08
C SER A 2 9.63 25.25 -0.13
N ILE A 3 9.64 25.84 -1.32
CA ILE A 3 9.30 25.13 -2.55
C ILE A 3 10.33 24.02 -2.85
N GLU A 4 11.58 24.27 -2.50
CA GLU A 4 12.67 23.30 -2.64
C GLU A 4 12.42 22.07 -1.76
N ASN A 5 12.05 22.25 -0.50
CA ASN A 5 11.71 21.15 0.42
C ASN A 5 10.51 20.34 -0.08
N TRP A 6 9.49 21.01 -0.63
CA TRP A 6 8.35 20.33 -1.25
C TRP A 6 8.75 19.53 -2.48
N MET A 7 9.64 20.05 -3.34
CA MET A 7 10.14 19.33 -4.52
C MET A 7 10.93 18.08 -4.11
N TRP A 8 11.79 18.18 -3.09
CA TRP A 8 12.51 17.03 -2.55
C TRP A 8 11.54 15.97 -2.00
N PHE A 9 10.52 16.40 -1.26
CA PHE A 9 9.46 15.48 -0.82
C PHE A 9 8.82 14.75 -1.99
N CYS A 10 8.35 15.47 -3.01
CA CYS A 10 7.71 14.85 -4.17
C CYS A 10 8.62 13.85 -4.90
N ALA A 11 9.92 14.17 -5.03
CA ALA A 11 10.89 13.28 -5.66
C ALA A 11 11.10 12.00 -4.85
N ILE A 12 11.28 12.12 -3.53
CA ILE A 12 11.45 10.98 -2.63
C ILE A 12 10.17 10.15 -2.58
N GLU A 13 9.01 10.78 -2.47
CA GLU A 13 7.70 10.12 -2.48
C GLU A 13 7.50 9.31 -3.75
N PHE A 14 7.81 9.88 -4.90
CA PHE A 14 7.73 9.18 -6.18
C PHE A 14 8.60 7.92 -6.20
N VAL A 15 9.85 8.02 -5.74
CA VAL A 15 10.77 6.87 -5.67
C VAL A 15 10.25 5.79 -4.71
N LEU A 16 9.71 6.20 -3.55
CA LEU A 16 9.13 5.27 -2.58
C LEU A 16 7.90 4.55 -3.15
N CYS A 17 7.02 5.28 -3.85
CA CYS A 17 5.84 4.70 -4.51
C CYS A 17 6.21 3.71 -5.64
N LEU A 18 7.37 3.86 -6.28
CA LEU A 18 7.87 2.88 -7.26
C LEU A 18 8.33 1.56 -6.61
N SER A 19 8.55 1.53 -5.30
CA SER A 19 8.91 0.29 -4.62
C SER A 19 7.70 -0.66 -4.53
N PRO A 20 7.81 -1.92 -5.01
CA PRO A 20 6.69 -2.84 -5.03
C PRO A 20 6.32 -3.32 -3.62
N GLY A 21 5.43 -2.59 -2.98
CA GLY A 21 4.81 -2.96 -1.70
C GLY A 21 3.49 -3.76 -1.87
N PRO A 22 2.84 -4.14 -0.74
CA PRO A 22 1.59 -4.91 -0.76
C PRO A 22 0.49 -4.28 -1.61
N SER A 23 0.34 -2.97 -1.59
CA SER A 23 -0.67 -2.22 -2.36
C SER A 23 -0.41 -2.30 -3.86
N VAL A 24 0.84 -2.10 -4.29
CA VAL A 24 1.25 -2.24 -5.70
C VAL A 24 1.01 -3.65 -6.20
N LEU A 25 1.37 -4.67 -5.40
CA LEU A 25 1.20 -6.07 -5.75
C LEU A 25 -0.29 -6.43 -5.89
N LEU A 26 -1.14 -5.97 -4.97
CA LEU A 26 -2.59 -6.19 -5.03
C LEU A 26 -3.19 -5.56 -6.30
N VAL A 27 -2.93 -4.28 -6.53
CA VAL A 27 -3.47 -3.54 -7.69
C VAL A 27 -2.99 -4.16 -9.00
N SER A 28 -1.70 -4.48 -9.10
CA SER A 28 -1.12 -5.14 -10.27
C SER A 28 -1.70 -6.52 -10.52
N SER A 29 -1.93 -7.33 -9.47
CA SER A 29 -2.51 -8.66 -9.60
C SER A 29 -3.96 -8.60 -10.10
N LEU A 30 -4.77 -7.67 -9.59
CA LEU A 30 -6.13 -7.45 -10.08
C LEU A 30 -6.15 -7.01 -11.55
N ALA A 31 -5.22 -6.16 -11.96
CA ALA A 31 -5.12 -5.69 -13.34
C ALA A 31 -4.67 -6.81 -14.31
N ILE A 32 -3.68 -7.61 -13.92
CA ILE A 32 -3.13 -8.69 -14.76
C ILE A 32 -4.11 -9.85 -14.95
N THR A 33 -4.99 -10.06 -13.97
CA THR A 33 -6.09 -11.04 -14.07
C THR A 33 -7.27 -10.53 -14.90
N GLY A 34 -7.27 -9.24 -15.28
CA GLY A 34 -8.28 -8.63 -16.14
C GLY A 34 -9.34 -7.83 -15.41
N HIS A 35 -9.28 -7.77 -14.11
CA HIS A 35 -10.22 -7.04 -13.27
C HIS A 35 -9.81 -5.57 -13.12
N ARG A 36 -9.68 -4.86 -14.25
CA ARG A 36 -9.21 -3.47 -14.29
C ARG A 36 -10.05 -2.53 -13.42
N LYS A 37 -11.39 -2.70 -13.42
CA LYS A 37 -12.28 -1.91 -12.56
C LYS A 37 -11.96 -2.15 -11.09
N SER A 38 -11.80 -3.40 -10.71
CA SER A 38 -11.46 -3.78 -9.32
C SER A 38 -10.09 -3.29 -8.92
N ALA A 39 -9.10 -3.25 -9.84
CA ALA A 39 -7.80 -2.65 -9.58
C ALA A 39 -7.90 -1.15 -9.29
N LEU A 40 -8.70 -0.40 -10.06
CA LEU A 40 -8.93 1.02 -9.82
C LEU A 40 -9.69 1.28 -8.51
N ILE A 41 -10.68 0.45 -8.19
CA ILE A 41 -11.41 0.55 -6.92
C ILE A 41 -10.50 0.20 -5.73
N ALA A 42 -9.64 -0.80 -5.87
CA ALA A 42 -8.62 -1.10 -4.86
C ALA A 42 -7.64 0.06 -4.67
N THR A 43 -7.24 0.74 -5.76
CA THR A 43 -6.44 1.98 -5.68
C THR A 43 -7.14 3.05 -4.84
N LEU A 44 -8.46 3.26 -5.02
CA LEU A 44 -9.21 4.18 -4.15
C LEU A 44 -9.18 3.75 -2.69
N GLY A 45 -9.26 2.45 -2.41
CA GLY A 45 -9.10 1.92 -1.05
C GLY A 45 -7.73 2.24 -0.46
N VAL A 46 -6.66 2.06 -1.24
CA VAL A 46 -5.28 2.42 -0.85
C VAL A 46 -5.19 3.91 -0.51
N LEU A 47 -5.66 4.78 -1.41
CA LEU A 47 -5.63 6.23 -1.21
C LEU A 47 -6.46 6.67 0.00
N THR A 48 -7.60 6.01 0.27
CA THR A 48 -8.43 6.29 1.43
C THR A 48 -7.69 5.96 2.73
N ALA A 49 -6.99 4.83 2.80
CA ALA A 49 -6.18 4.48 3.96
C ALA A 49 -5.04 5.50 4.18
N ASN A 50 -4.35 5.87 3.10
CA ASN A 50 -3.26 6.84 3.17
C ASN A 50 -3.76 8.24 3.59
N ALA A 51 -4.91 8.69 3.05
CA ALA A 51 -5.57 9.92 3.49
C ALA A 51 -5.91 9.89 5.00
N GLY A 52 -6.36 8.74 5.51
CA GLY A 52 -6.60 8.54 6.93
C GLY A 52 -5.35 8.74 7.79
N TYR A 53 -4.21 8.26 7.35
CA TYR A 53 -2.92 8.47 8.02
C TYR A 53 -2.49 9.94 7.98
N PHE A 54 -2.65 10.65 6.86
CA PHE A 54 -2.37 12.08 6.79
C PHE A 54 -3.29 12.89 7.70
N LEU A 55 -4.58 12.56 7.74
CA LEU A 55 -5.51 13.20 8.67
C LEU A 55 -5.12 12.94 10.13
N ALA A 56 -4.73 11.72 10.47
CA ALA A 56 -4.23 11.39 11.79
C ALA A 56 -2.94 12.18 12.11
N ALA A 57 -2.05 12.38 11.13
CA ALA A 57 -0.86 13.19 11.30
C ALA A 57 -1.19 14.69 11.56
N VAL A 58 -2.15 15.24 10.82
CA VAL A 58 -2.66 16.62 11.04
C VAL A 58 -3.22 16.80 12.45
N LEU A 59 -3.96 15.81 12.94
CA LEU A 59 -4.56 15.83 14.28
C LEU A 59 -3.54 15.50 15.39
N GLY A 60 -2.27 15.26 15.07
CA GLY A 60 -1.25 14.84 16.03
C GLY A 60 -1.41 13.39 16.51
N LEU A 61 -2.44 12.65 16.04
CA LEU A 61 -2.71 11.26 16.45
C LEU A 61 -1.67 10.28 15.89
N ALA A 62 -0.97 10.63 14.82
CA ALA A 62 0.09 9.79 14.26
C ALA A 62 1.23 9.57 15.27
N ALA A 63 1.54 10.58 16.09
CA ALA A 63 2.50 10.45 17.18
C ALA A 63 2.01 9.43 18.23
N VAL A 64 0.71 9.42 18.54
CA VAL A 64 0.14 8.47 19.50
C VAL A 64 0.22 7.03 18.99
N ILE A 65 -0.08 6.79 17.71
CA ILE A 65 0.03 5.44 17.10
C ILE A 65 1.49 4.99 17.07
N SER A 66 2.43 5.91 16.80
CA SER A 66 3.85 5.59 16.80
C SER A 66 4.39 5.29 18.19
N VAL A 67 3.77 5.81 19.25
CA VAL A 67 4.17 5.60 20.66
C VAL A 67 3.43 4.41 21.28
N SER A 68 2.16 4.13 20.91
CA SER A 68 1.38 3.04 21.48
C SER A 68 1.83 1.67 20.93
N ILE A 69 2.33 0.81 21.82
CA ILE A 69 2.72 -0.58 21.52
C ILE A 69 1.49 -1.41 21.12
N ASP A 70 0.37 -1.21 21.79
CA ASP A 70 -0.85 -1.97 21.55
C ASP A 70 -1.48 -1.62 20.21
N ALA A 71 -1.59 -0.32 19.88
CA ALA A 71 -2.09 0.11 18.58
C ALA A 71 -1.20 -0.42 17.43
N PHE A 72 0.12 -0.35 17.58
CA PHE A 72 1.04 -0.94 16.62
C PHE A 72 0.84 -2.45 16.46
N ASN A 73 0.70 -3.19 17.57
CA ASN A 73 0.51 -4.63 17.54
C ASN A 73 -0.81 -5.03 16.89
N ILE A 74 -1.90 -4.31 17.17
CA ILE A 74 -3.21 -4.57 16.51
C ILE A 74 -3.08 -4.41 15.00
N VAL A 75 -2.58 -3.27 14.52
CA VAL A 75 -2.39 -3.02 13.08
C VAL A 75 -1.49 -4.07 12.46
N LYS A 76 -0.37 -4.40 13.10
CA LYS A 76 0.58 -5.41 12.67
C LYS A 76 -0.08 -6.79 12.48
N TRP A 77 -0.76 -7.31 13.51
CA TRP A 77 -1.29 -8.67 13.46
C TRP A 77 -2.50 -8.80 12.55
N VAL A 78 -3.40 -7.80 12.54
CA VAL A 78 -4.55 -7.77 11.60
C VAL A 78 -4.04 -7.69 10.16
N GLY A 79 -3.07 -6.81 9.90
CA GLY A 79 -2.49 -6.64 8.57
C GLY A 79 -1.71 -7.86 8.10
N ALA A 80 -0.85 -8.42 8.95
CA ALA A 80 -0.09 -9.62 8.63
C ALA A 80 -1.01 -10.80 8.30
N GLY A 81 -2.01 -11.04 9.15
CA GLY A 81 -3.00 -12.09 8.92
C GLY A 81 -3.76 -11.92 7.60
N TYR A 82 -4.16 -10.68 7.29
CA TYR A 82 -4.85 -10.36 6.05
C TYR A 82 -3.98 -10.57 4.79
N LEU A 83 -2.72 -10.10 4.81
CA LEU A 83 -1.78 -10.30 3.69
C LEU A 83 -1.45 -11.77 3.45
N ILE A 84 -1.23 -12.53 4.54
CA ILE A 84 -1.02 -13.98 4.48
C ILE A 84 -2.24 -14.67 3.85
N LEU A 85 -3.44 -14.30 4.28
CA LEU A 85 -4.68 -14.89 3.79
C LEU A 85 -4.89 -14.63 2.30
N ILE A 86 -4.68 -13.37 1.83
CA ILE A 86 -4.81 -13.04 0.41
C ILE A 86 -3.72 -13.72 -0.41
N GLY A 87 -2.45 -13.62 0.02
CA GLY A 87 -1.33 -14.24 -0.65
C GLY A 87 -1.49 -15.74 -0.80
N SER A 88 -1.90 -16.42 0.27
CA SER A 88 -2.20 -17.86 0.25
C SER A 88 -3.32 -18.23 -0.71
N LYS A 89 -4.42 -17.47 -0.72
CA LYS A 89 -5.53 -17.69 -1.67
C LYS A 89 -5.06 -17.54 -3.11
N MET A 90 -4.27 -16.53 -3.43
CA MET A 90 -3.73 -16.33 -4.79
C MET A 90 -2.84 -17.49 -5.21
N ILE A 91 -1.97 -17.98 -4.32
CA ILE A 91 -1.09 -19.12 -4.58
C ILE A 91 -1.92 -20.39 -4.81
N ILE A 92 -2.80 -20.73 -3.87
CA ILE A 92 -3.65 -21.93 -3.96
C ILE A 92 -4.44 -21.92 -5.28
N GLN A 93 -5.06 -20.79 -5.64
CA GLN A 93 -5.84 -20.68 -6.86
C GLN A 93 -4.97 -20.82 -8.12
N ALA A 94 -3.75 -20.27 -8.11
CA ALA A 94 -2.81 -20.39 -9.21
C ALA A 94 -2.28 -21.84 -9.41
N PHE A 95 -2.29 -22.66 -8.36
CA PHE A 95 -1.92 -24.07 -8.44
C PHE A 95 -3.11 -24.98 -8.78
N SER A 96 -4.28 -24.75 -8.16
CA SER A 96 -5.47 -25.62 -8.31
C SER A 96 -6.19 -25.39 -9.64
N HIS A 97 -6.17 -24.17 -10.16
CA HIS A 97 -6.90 -23.79 -11.37
C HIS A 97 -6.07 -22.87 -12.26
N PRO A 98 -4.98 -23.36 -12.89
CA PRO A 98 -4.05 -22.52 -13.63
C PRO A 98 -4.69 -21.79 -14.82
N GLU A 99 -5.78 -22.29 -15.38
CA GLU A 99 -6.48 -21.70 -16.52
C GLU A 99 -7.78 -20.99 -16.15
N SER A 100 -8.26 -21.16 -14.92
CA SER A 100 -9.50 -20.50 -14.49
C SER A 100 -9.28 -19.01 -14.22
N PRO A 101 -10.12 -18.13 -14.76
CA PRO A 101 -10.06 -16.72 -14.39
C PRO A 101 -10.35 -16.58 -12.90
N LEU A 102 -9.55 -15.73 -12.23
CA LEU A 102 -9.84 -15.34 -10.85
C LEU A 102 -11.24 -14.71 -10.80
N ILE A 103 -12.03 -15.06 -9.79
CA ILE A 103 -13.34 -14.44 -9.59
C ILE A 103 -13.15 -12.97 -9.30
N GLU A 104 -13.79 -12.10 -10.10
CA GLU A 104 -13.74 -10.66 -9.89
C GLU A 104 -14.31 -10.29 -8.52
N PRO A 105 -13.57 -9.59 -7.65
CA PRO A 105 -14.10 -9.16 -6.37
C PRO A 105 -15.20 -8.11 -6.59
N SER A 106 -16.24 -8.15 -5.74
CA SER A 106 -17.22 -7.05 -5.73
C SER A 106 -16.54 -5.70 -5.46
N PRO A 107 -17.13 -4.58 -5.89
CA PRO A 107 -16.53 -3.25 -5.70
C PRO A 107 -16.16 -2.97 -4.24
N LEU A 108 -17.04 -3.27 -3.30
CA LEU A 108 -16.80 -3.07 -1.87
C LEU A 108 -15.63 -3.95 -1.38
N LYS A 109 -15.53 -5.18 -1.88
CA LYS A 109 -14.43 -6.08 -1.55
C LYS A 109 -13.10 -5.58 -2.12
N ALA A 110 -13.08 -5.08 -3.35
CA ALA A 110 -11.89 -4.49 -3.95
C ALA A 110 -11.42 -3.24 -3.16
N LEU A 111 -12.35 -2.36 -2.78
CA LEU A 111 -12.07 -1.18 -1.96
C LEU A 111 -11.47 -1.59 -0.61
N SER A 112 -12.13 -2.51 0.10
CA SER A 112 -11.65 -2.97 1.41
C SER A 112 -10.30 -3.68 1.31
N GLN A 113 -10.05 -4.43 0.25
CA GLN A 113 -8.75 -5.07 0.01
C GLN A 113 -7.64 -4.02 -0.15
N GLY A 114 -7.86 -2.97 -0.94
CA GLY A 114 -6.92 -1.86 -1.10
C GLY A 114 -6.68 -1.13 0.21
N PHE A 115 -7.76 -0.79 0.93
CA PHE A 115 -7.67 -0.13 2.23
C PHE A 115 -6.85 -0.93 3.24
N VAL A 116 -7.15 -2.21 3.43
CA VAL A 116 -6.45 -3.04 4.41
C VAL A 116 -5.01 -3.31 4.00
N ALA A 117 -4.75 -3.54 2.69
CA ALA A 117 -3.39 -3.73 2.19
C ALA A 117 -2.49 -2.51 2.46
N GLN A 118 -3.05 -1.29 2.37
CA GLN A 118 -2.33 -0.06 2.67
C GLN A 118 -2.26 0.21 4.16
N ALA A 119 -3.37 0.10 4.89
CA ALA A 119 -3.40 0.33 6.34
C ALA A 119 -2.46 -0.61 7.11
N ALA A 120 -2.30 -1.84 6.60
CA ALA A 120 -1.38 -2.85 7.13
C ALA A 120 0.04 -2.77 6.56
N ASN A 121 0.34 -1.79 5.69
CA ASN A 121 1.64 -1.70 5.06
C ASN A 121 2.71 -1.20 6.06
N PRO A 122 3.75 -2.01 6.36
CA PRO A 122 4.79 -1.60 7.29
C PRO A 122 5.56 -0.36 6.81
N ASN A 123 5.68 -0.18 5.50
CA ASN A 123 6.33 0.99 4.92
C ASN A 123 5.61 2.29 5.28
N LEU A 124 4.28 2.23 5.46
CA LEU A 124 3.48 3.38 5.82
C LEU A 124 3.80 3.85 7.26
N ILE A 125 3.95 2.91 8.19
CA ILE A 125 4.33 3.22 9.57
C ILE A 125 5.71 3.90 9.61
N PHE A 126 6.68 3.33 8.87
CA PHE A 126 8.01 3.91 8.74
C PHE A 126 7.96 5.30 8.08
N TYR A 127 7.16 5.45 7.03
CA TYR A 127 6.98 6.72 6.32
C TYR A 127 6.48 7.83 7.25
N PHE A 128 5.39 7.58 8.00
CA PHE A 128 4.80 8.59 8.89
C PHE A 128 5.63 8.86 10.14
N SER A 129 6.44 7.91 10.60
CA SER A 129 7.26 8.09 11.79
C SER A 129 8.66 8.66 11.51
N ALA A 130 9.23 8.38 10.35
CA ALA A 130 10.61 8.73 10.06
C ALA A 130 10.79 9.67 8.86
N ILE A 131 9.97 9.56 7.81
CA ILE A 131 10.17 10.33 6.58
C ILE A 131 9.38 11.63 6.61
N LEU A 132 8.06 11.57 6.81
CA LEU A 132 7.20 12.74 6.77
C LEU A 132 7.66 13.87 7.72
N PRO A 133 8.08 13.60 8.98
CA PRO A 133 8.51 14.67 9.89
C PRO A 133 9.73 15.46 9.39
N GLN A 134 10.56 14.89 8.52
CA GLN A 134 11.74 15.58 7.98
C GLN A 134 11.38 16.74 7.03
N PHE A 135 10.16 16.74 6.50
CA PHE A 135 9.66 17.74 5.56
C PHE A 135 8.72 18.76 6.20
N VAL A 136 8.39 18.59 7.49
CA VAL A 136 7.49 19.46 8.23
C VAL A 136 8.31 20.36 9.17
N GLU A 137 8.31 21.67 8.90
CA GLU A 137 8.94 22.65 9.78
C GLU A 137 8.08 22.86 11.03
N PRO A 138 8.68 22.91 12.24
CA PRO A 138 7.95 23.08 13.49
C PRO A 138 7.45 24.53 13.65
N THR A 139 6.42 24.89 12.92
CA THR A 139 5.79 26.21 12.92
C THR A 139 4.31 26.08 13.27
N SER A 140 3.66 27.21 13.57
CA SER A 140 2.21 27.27 13.81
C SER A 140 1.36 26.77 12.63
N SER A 141 1.93 26.72 11.42
CA SER A 141 1.27 26.23 10.21
C SER A 141 1.69 24.80 9.81
N ALA A 142 2.27 24.01 10.73
CA ALA A 142 2.71 22.64 10.45
C ALA A 142 1.57 21.76 9.88
N TRP A 143 0.33 21.93 10.37
CA TRP A 143 -0.83 21.20 9.86
C TRP A 143 -1.14 21.49 8.38
N ILE A 144 -0.94 22.74 7.92
CA ILE A 144 -1.11 23.11 6.50
C ILE A 144 -0.04 22.40 5.65
N GLN A 145 1.20 22.36 6.16
CA GLN A 145 2.30 21.67 5.48
C GLN A 145 1.96 20.19 5.31
N VAL A 146 1.47 19.51 6.36
CA VAL A 146 1.05 18.11 6.30
C VAL A 146 -0.09 17.91 5.31
N LEU A 147 -1.06 18.83 5.22
CA LEU A 147 -2.13 18.76 4.21
C LEU A 147 -1.58 18.88 2.78
N VAL A 148 -0.69 19.83 2.52
CA VAL A 148 -0.07 20.01 1.19
C VAL A 148 0.74 18.77 0.81
N LEU A 149 1.55 18.25 1.72
CA LEU A 149 2.32 17.02 1.51
C LEU A 149 1.39 15.83 1.29
N GLY A 150 0.29 15.74 2.05
CA GLY A 150 -0.71 14.69 1.91
C GLY A 150 -1.40 14.68 0.55
N VAL A 151 -1.86 15.84 0.08
CA VAL A 151 -2.46 15.94 -1.27
C VAL A 151 -1.45 15.57 -2.35
N SER A 152 -0.19 16.02 -2.21
CA SER A 152 0.88 15.68 -3.14
C SER A 152 1.18 14.17 -3.14
N SER A 153 1.29 13.56 -1.97
CA SER A 153 1.50 12.11 -1.81
C SER A 153 0.36 11.30 -2.45
N LEU A 154 -0.90 11.64 -2.13
CA LEU A 154 -2.07 10.96 -2.71
C LEU A 154 -2.09 11.06 -4.23
N ALA A 155 -1.74 12.22 -4.80
CA ALA A 155 -1.68 12.40 -6.24
C ALA A 155 -0.57 11.55 -6.89
N ILE A 156 0.62 11.54 -6.29
CA ILE A 156 1.77 10.74 -6.76
C ILE A 156 1.47 9.25 -6.65
N GLU A 157 1.01 8.78 -5.49
CA GLU A 157 0.67 7.37 -5.27
C GLU A 157 -0.46 6.91 -6.21
N GLY A 158 -1.51 7.71 -6.35
CA GLY A 158 -2.62 7.42 -7.27
C GLY A 158 -2.15 7.29 -8.72
N LEU A 159 -1.27 8.19 -9.17
CA LEU A 159 -0.67 8.15 -10.50
C LEU A 159 0.18 6.88 -10.67
N VAL A 160 1.05 6.59 -9.72
CA VAL A 160 1.93 5.41 -9.78
C VAL A 160 1.12 4.12 -9.78
N LEU A 161 0.13 3.97 -8.92
CA LEU A 161 -0.76 2.79 -8.90
C LEU A 161 -1.55 2.65 -10.20
N TYR A 162 -2.03 3.77 -10.76
CA TYR A 162 -2.68 3.77 -12.07
C TYR A 162 -1.74 3.28 -13.16
N LEU A 163 -0.47 3.73 -13.18
CA LEU A 163 0.53 3.28 -14.13
C LEU A 163 0.83 1.78 -13.96
N TYR A 164 0.97 1.29 -12.74
CA TYR A 164 1.12 -0.14 -12.47
C TYR A 164 -0.07 -0.94 -13.00
N ALA A 165 -1.30 -0.49 -12.78
CA ALA A 165 -2.50 -1.15 -13.30
C ALA A 165 -2.51 -1.16 -14.84
N ARG A 166 -2.07 -0.07 -15.48
CA ARG A 166 -1.97 0.04 -16.95
C ARG A 166 -0.92 -0.93 -17.52
N VAL A 167 0.28 -0.92 -16.94
CA VAL A 167 1.38 -1.83 -17.35
C VAL A 167 0.98 -3.28 -17.14
N ALA A 168 0.43 -3.63 -15.98
CA ALA A 168 -0.04 -4.98 -15.68
C ALA A 168 -1.12 -5.45 -16.67
N ASN A 169 -2.05 -4.57 -17.05
CA ASN A 169 -3.05 -4.90 -18.07
C ASN A 169 -2.44 -5.06 -19.48
N ALA A 170 -1.45 -4.26 -19.85
CA ALA A 170 -0.72 -4.42 -21.12
C ALA A 170 0.07 -5.75 -21.15
N VAL A 171 0.74 -6.09 -20.05
CA VAL A 171 1.41 -7.39 -19.87
C VAL A 171 0.41 -8.53 -20.01
N LYS A 172 -0.78 -8.43 -19.42
CA LYS A 172 -1.85 -9.42 -19.59
C LYS A 172 -2.19 -9.65 -21.06
N GLN A 173 -2.36 -8.59 -21.83
CA GLN A 173 -2.75 -8.68 -23.25
C GLN A 173 -1.66 -9.33 -24.09
N ALA A 174 -0.38 -9.11 -23.75
CA ALA A 174 0.78 -9.66 -24.44
C ALA A 174 1.22 -11.05 -23.94
N SER A 175 0.68 -11.50 -22.81
CA SER A 175 1.14 -12.72 -22.11
C SER A 175 0.28 -13.94 -22.39
N THR A 176 0.93 -15.10 -22.47
CA THR A 176 0.24 -16.40 -22.49
C THR A 176 -0.39 -16.71 -21.13
N PRO A 177 -1.38 -17.65 -21.05
CA PRO A 177 -1.94 -18.11 -19.79
C PRO A 177 -0.88 -18.60 -18.81
N TYR A 178 0.17 -19.22 -19.29
CA TYR A 178 1.31 -19.69 -18.49
C TYR A 178 2.04 -18.55 -17.78
N VAL A 179 2.38 -17.48 -18.51
CA VAL A 179 3.06 -16.30 -17.93
C VAL A 179 2.18 -15.62 -16.89
N ARG A 180 0.88 -15.47 -17.16
CA ARG A 180 -0.08 -14.91 -16.19
C ARG A 180 -0.14 -15.73 -14.89
N ASN A 181 -0.12 -17.06 -15.01
CA ASN A 181 -0.11 -17.93 -13.84
C ASN A 181 1.16 -17.77 -13.01
N ILE A 182 2.33 -17.64 -13.64
CA ILE A 182 3.59 -17.34 -12.96
C ILE A 182 3.50 -16.00 -12.22
N LEU A 183 3.00 -14.96 -12.86
CA LEU A 183 2.87 -13.64 -12.25
C LEU A 183 1.91 -13.65 -11.04
N ASN A 184 0.84 -14.43 -11.09
CA ASN A 184 -0.07 -14.62 -9.95
C ASN A 184 0.62 -15.35 -8.79
N LYS A 185 1.43 -16.39 -9.08
CA LYS A 185 2.22 -17.09 -8.05
C LYS A 185 3.24 -16.17 -7.39
N VAL A 186 3.95 -15.40 -8.19
CA VAL A 186 4.94 -14.43 -7.70
C VAL A 186 4.26 -13.35 -6.84
N GLY A 187 3.18 -12.74 -7.35
CA GLY A 187 2.42 -11.72 -6.60
C GLY A 187 1.85 -12.25 -5.29
N GLY A 188 1.26 -13.45 -5.32
CA GLY A 188 0.77 -14.14 -4.11
C GLY A 188 1.89 -14.45 -3.12
N GLY A 189 3.05 -14.92 -3.61
CA GLY A 189 4.24 -15.19 -2.80
C GLY A 189 4.80 -13.93 -2.13
N MET A 190 4.84 -12.82 -2.86
CA MET A 190 5.29 -11.53 -2.31
C MET A 190 4.31 -10.98 -1.26
N LEU A 191 3.00 -11.09 -1.47
CA LEU A 191 1.99 -10.69 -0.46
C LEU A 191 2.10 -11.54 0.80
N LEU A 192 2.25 -12.86 0.65
CA LEU A 192 2.45 -13.78 1.76
C LEU A 192 3.74 -13.47 2.51
N GLY A 193 4.84 -13.27 1.79
CA GLY A 193 6.13 -12.87 2.36
C GLY A 193 6.06 -11.53 3.10
N SER A 194 5.37 -10.54 2.55
CA SER A 194 5.14 -9.25 3.21
C SER A 194 4.35 -9.41 4.52
N GLY A 195 3.34 -10.27 4.54
CA GLY A 195 2.59 -10.57 5.76
C GLY A 195 3.43 -11.26 6.83
N ILE A 196 4.29 -12.22 6.43
CA ILE A 196 5.21 -12.89 7.35
C ILE A 196 6.23 -11.88 7.89
N LEU A 197 6.85 -11.07 7.04
CA LEU A 197 7.79 -10.03 7.47
C LEU A 197 7.14 -9.07 8.46
N LEU A 198 5.92 -8.60 8.16
CA LEU A 198 5.16 -7.74 9.06
C LEU A 198 4.93 -8.40 10.42
N SER A 199 4.59 -9.69 10.45
CA SER A 199 4.38 -10.42 11.70
C SER A 199 5.63 -10.51 12.57
N MET A 200 6.81 -10.53 11.94
CA MET A 200 8.11 -10.62 12.62
C MET A 200 8.63 -9.26 13.11
N MET A 201 8.09 -8.15 12.65
CA MET A 201 8.51 -6.82 13.09
C MET A 201 8.26 -6.64 14.59
N LYS A 202 9.30 -6.22 15.32
CA LYS A 202 9.21 -5.84 16.73
C LYS A 202 9.29 -4.31 16.79
N LYS A 203 8.40 -3.69 17.56
CA LYS A 203 8.60 -2.29 17.91
C LYS A 203 9.85 -2.20 18.79
N SER A 204 10.85 -1.44 18.36
CA SER A 204 12.03 -1.18 19.21
C SER A 204 11.56 -0.47 20.49
N GLN A 205 11.92 -1.03 21.64
CA GLN A 205 11.63 -0.43 22.95
C GLN A 205 12.60 0.73 23.29
N ASN A 206 13.46 1.12 22.38
CA ASN A 206 14.41 2.21 22.58
C ASN A 206 13.79 3.53 22.14
N GLY A 207 12.91 4.06 22.97
CA GLY A 207 12.43 5.43 22.95
C GLY A 207 12.73 6.05 24.30
N VAL A 208 13.90 6.64 24.43
CA VAL A 208 14.18 7.69 25.42
C VAL A 208 13.95 8.99 24.73
#